data_0ef9d4d602c74b0871aa824059e087ff
#
_entry.id   0ef9d4d602c74b0871aa824059e087ff
#
_cell.length_a   1.000
_cell.length_b   1.000
_cell.length_c   1.000
_cell.angle_alpha   90.00
_cell.angle_beta   90.00
_cell.angle_gamma   90.00
#
_symmetry.space_group_name_H-M   'P 1'
#
loop_
_entity.id
_entity.type
_entity.pdbx_description
1 polymer ?
#
loop_
_entity_poly.entity_id
_entity_poly.type
_entity_poly.pdbx_seq_one_letter_code
_entity_poly.pdbx_strand_id
1 'polypeptide(L)'
;MSSWYDAWADRYGDWSSSVTADVPFYVGLARDADGPLVELAVGTGRVAIPVAQATGRCVIGIDSSPAMLAQARVRAVEEGVELDLREGDIRELEIEEPAGLIYCPGRSLLHLPTWADRRRCFERVAAALRSNGRFAWNAFAFDHHVASAIDGQHADTPLPHTNYYSVSDNRVDITLDDGGTGSLWWATKNEWLGLLDVAGLRLEALYGGFAGEPLDDDSREYIFVARR
;
A
#
# COMPACT_ATOMS: atom_id res chain seq x y z
N MET A 1 -12.73 -9.55 12.24
CA MET A 1 -13.50 -8.28 12.18
C MET A 1 -13.65 -7.97 10.70
N SER A 2 -14.87 -7.67 10.23
CA SER A 2 -15.08 -7.25 8.83
C SER A 2 -14.24 -5.99 8.58
N SER A 3 -13.44 -6.00 7.53
CA SER A 3 -12.71 -4.82 7.07
C SER A 3 -13.75 -3.77 6.61
N TRP A 4 -13.57 -2.47 6.90
CA TRP A 4 -14.44 -1.44 6.34
C TRP A 4 -14.47 -1.47 4.81
N TYR A 5 -13.39 -1.99 4.20
CA TYR A 5 -13.30 -2.27 2.77
C TYR A 5 -14.29 -3.32 2.27
N ASP A 6 -14.81 -4.23 3.13
CA ASP A 6 -15.84 -5.20 2.71
C ASP A 6 -17.11 -4.50 2.26
N ALA A 7 -17.49 -3.41 2.93
CA ALA A 7 -18.64 -2.59 2.55
C ALA A 7 -18.39 -1.72 1.31
N TRP A 8 -17.12 -1.59 0.89
CA TRP A 8 -16.67 -0.68 -0.15
C TRP A 8 -16.21 -1.35 -1.42
N ALA A 9 -16.02 -2.65 -1.39
CA ALA A 9 -15.40 -3.39 -2.49
C ALA A 9 -16.04 -3.07 -3.86
N ASP A 10 -17.36 -2.96 -3.90
CA ASP A 10 -18.10 -2.68 -5.14
C ASP A 10 -17.82 -1.28 -5.72
N ARG A 11 -17.43 -0.31 -4.88
CA ARG A 11 -17.18 1.08 -5.28
C ARG A 11 -15.69 1.45 -5.29
N TYR A 12 -14.86 0.59 -4.75
CA TYR A 12 -13.42 0.84 -4.68
C TYR A 12 -12.79 0.95 -6.07
N GLY A 13 -13.32 0.25 -7.07
CA GLY A 13 -12.90 0.37 -8.45
C GLY A 13 -13.04 1.80 -8.98
N ASP A 14 -14.18 2.45 -8.74
CA ASP A 14 -14.45 3.84 -9.14
C ASP A 14 -13.56 4.82 -8.37
N TRP A 15 -13.41 4.61 -7.05
CA TRP A 15 -12.50 5.39 -6.21
C TRP A 15 -11.05 5.35 -6.71
N SER A 16 -10.55 4.16 -7.02
CA SER A 16 -9.13 3.93 -7.33
C SER A 16 -8.78 4.07 -8.82
N SER A 17 -9.77 4.19 -9.70
CA SER A 17 -9.58 4.21 -11.15
C SER A 17 -8.68 5.34 -11.65
N SER A 18 -8.70 6.50 -10.97
CA SER A 18 -7.85 7.65 -11.30
C SER A 18 -6.41 7.53 -10.73
N VAL A 19 -6.17 6.60 -9.80
CA VAL A 19 -4.87 6.42 -9.16
C VAL A 19 -4.04 5.43 -9.98
N THR A 20 -3.30 5.93 -10.95
CA THR A 20 -2.51 5.10 -11.88
C THR A 20 -1.03 5.45 -11.94
N ALA A 21 -0.64 6.59 -11.37
CA ALA A 21 0.74 7.09 -11.45
C ALA A 21 1.78 6.16 -10.79
N ASP A 22 1.36 5.35 -9.81
CA ASP A 22 2.20 4.41 -9.08
C ASP A 22 2.44 3.09 -9.83
N VAL A 23 1.54 2.70 -10.74
CA VAL A 23 1.61 1.41 -11.45
C VAL A 23 2.91 1.23 -12.22
N PRO A 24 3.38 2.17 -13.07
CA PRO A 24 4.63 2.01 -13.80
C PRO A 24 5.85 1.82 -12.89
N PHE A 25 5.86 2.44 -11.72
CA PHE A 25 6.92 2.31 -10.74
C PHE A 25 7.04 0.87 -10.21
N TYR A 26 5.94 0.28 -9.74
CA TYR A 26 5.93 -1.08 -9.25
C TYR A 26 6.16 -2.12 -10.37
N VAL A 27 5.66 -1.88 -11.56
CA VAL A 27 5.96 -2.70 -12.76
C VAL A 27 7.46 -2.68 -13.06
N GLY A 28 8.12 -1.52 -12.98
CA GLY A 28 9.56 -1.40 -13.17
C GLY A 28 10.34 -2.26 -12.16
N LEU A 29 10.02 -2.13 -10.86
CA LEU A 29 10.65 -2.93 -9.82
C LEU A 29 10.41 -4.43 -10.00
N ALA A 30 9.21 -4.83 -10.43
CA ALA A 30 8.86 -6.24 -10.64
C ALA A 30 9.60 -6.88 -11.83
N ARG A 31 9.86 -6.11 -12.90
CA ARG A 31 10.67 -6.58 -14.04
C ARG A 31 12.12 -6.86 -13.65
N ASP A 32 12.65 -6.06 -12.74
CA ASP A 32 14.04 -6.17 -12.25
C ASP A 32 14.21 -7.21 -11.12
N ALA A 33 13.10 -7.77 -10.63
CA ALA A 33 13.12 -8.69 -9.50
C ALA A 33 13.20 -10.16 -9.96
N ASP A 34 14.08 -10.93 -9.30
CA ASP A 34 14.15 -12.39 -9.43
C ASP A 34 13.34 -13.07 -8.31
N GLY A 35 12.65 -14.20 -8.61
CA GLY A 35 11.86 -14.95 -7.63
C GLY A 35 10.46 -14.39 -7.43
N PRO A 36 9.69 -14.86 -6.43
CA PRO A 36 8.29 -14.48 -6.24
C PRO A 36 8.06 -12.98 -6.10
N LEU A 37 6.91 -12.53 -6.63
CA LEU A 37 6.39 -11.16 -6.49
C LEU A 37 5.22 -11.20 -5.50
N VAL A 38 5.24 -10.34 -4.50
CA VAL A 38 4.22 -10.30 -3.45
C VAL A 38 3.67 -8.89 -3.30
N GLU A 39 2.35 -8.73 -3.40
CA GLU A 39 1.66 -7.48 -3.09
C GLU A 39 0.93 -7.59 -1.76
N LEU A 40 1.23 -6.69 -0.83
CA LEU A 40 0.55 -6.55 0.44
C LEU A 40 -0.63 -5.59 0.29
N ALA A 41 -1.78 -5.94 0.89
CA ALA A 41 -3.04 -5.23 0.75
C ALA A 41 -3.43 -5.08 -0.74
N VAL A 42 -3.49 -6.21 -1.43
CA VAL A 42 -3.69 -6.27 -2.89
C VAL A 42 -5.03 -5.67 -3.34
N GLY A 43 -6.01 -5.58 -2.44
CA GLY A 43 -7.32 -5.02 -2.73
C GLY A 43 -7.99 -5.71 -3.91
N THR A 44 -8.43 -4.93 -4.90
CA THR A 44 -9.04 -5.41 -6.13
C THR A 44 -8.02 -5.75 -7.24
N GLY A 45 -6.73 -5.83 -6.92
CA GLY A 45 -5.67 -6.15 -7.88
C GLY A 45 -5.24 -4.97 -8.76
N ARG A 46 -5.46 -3.72 -8.35
CA ARG A 46 -5.18 -2.51 -9.14
C ARG A 46 -3.73 -2.44 -9.64
N VAL A 47 -2.77 -2.88 -8.83
CA VAL A 47 -1.35 -2.92 -9.19
C VAL A 47 -0.90 -4.34 -9.56
N ALA A 48 -1.37 -5.38 -8.85
CA ALA A 48 -0.99 -6.77 -9.12
C ALA A 48 -1.32 -7.21 -10.55
N ILE A 49 -2.48 -6.82 -11.09
CA ILE A 49 -2.89 -7.18 -12.45
C ILE A 49 -1.92 -6.60 -13.50
N PRO A 50 -1.66 -5.28 -13.54
CA PRO A 50 -0.65 -4.72 -14.45
C PRO A 50 0.75 -5.29 -14.26
N VAL A 51 1.16 -5.60 -13.02
CA VAL A 51 2.45 -6.26 -12.75
C VAL A 51 2.48 -7.66 -13.37
N ALA A 52 1.43 -8.46 -13.18
CA ALA A 52 1.33 -9.80 -13.78
C ALA A 52 1.34 -9.74 -15.32
N GLN A 53 0.58 -8.82 -15.91
CA GLN A 53 0.57 -8.58 -17.37
C GLN A 53 1.96 -8.21 -17.90
N ALA A 54 2.63 -7.26 -17.24
CA ALA A 54 3.90 -6.72 -17.71
C ALA A 54 5.10 -7.68 -17.53
N THR A 55 4.99 -8.63 -16.59
CA THR A 55 6.06 -9.59 -16.27
C THR A 55 5.79 -11.01 -16.78
N GLY A 56 4.54 -11.33 -17.11
CA GLY A 56 4.09 -12.70 -17.41
C GLY A 56 4.20 -13.66 -16.22
N ARG A 57 4.24 -13.13 -15.00
CA ARG A 57 4.47 -13.90 -13.76
C ARG A 57 3.25 -13.83 -12.85
N CYS A 58 2.99 -14.93 -12.14
CA CYS A 58 2.01 -14.93 -11.05
C CYS A 58 2.45 -13.97 -9.94
N VAL A 59 1.51 -13.17 -9.41
CA VAL A 59 1.72 -12.31 -8.24
C VAL A 59 0.94 -12.90 -7.06
N ILE A 60 1.62 -13.08 -5.92
CA ILE A 60 0.99 -13.44 -4.66
C ILE A 60 0.39 -12.16 -4.07
N GLY A 61 -0.93 -12.11 -3.95
CA GLY A 61 -1.65 -10.96 -3.39
C GLY A 61 -2.26 -11.30 -2.04
N ILE A 62 -1.96 -10.52 -1.00
CA ILE A 62 -2.49 -10.72 0.35
C ILE A 62 -3.40 -9.55 0.71
N ASP A 63 -4.61 -9.84 1.18
CA ASP A 63 -5.55 -8.85 1.69
C ASP A 63 -6.40 -9.44 2.81
N SER A 64 -6.81 -8.61 3.76
CA SER A 64 -7.69 -9.01 4.86
C SER A 64 -9.17 -8.96 4.52
N SER A 65 -9.54 -8.41 3.36
CA SER A 65 -10.92 -8.27 2.89
C SER A 65 -11.28 -9.37 1.89
N PRO A 66 -12.14 -10.33 2.25
CA PRO A 66 -12.65 -11.34 1.31
C PRO A 66 -13.38 -10.72 0.12
N ALA A 67 -14.10 -9.60 0.33
CA ALA A 67 -14.82 -8.91 -0.72
C ALA A 67 -13.89 -8.30 -1.76
N MET A 68 -12.79 -7.66 -1.32
CA MET A 68 -11.74 -7.15 -2.21
C MET A 68 -11.10 -8.28 -3.03
N LEU A 69 -10.74 -9.39 -2.38
CA LEU A 69 -10.17 -10.54 -3.05
C LEU A 69 -11.12 -11.17 -4.07
N ALA A 70 -12.44 -11.16 -3.79
CA ALA A 70 -13.44 -11.64 -4.76
C ALA A 70 -13.43 -10.77 -6.03
N GLN A 71 -13.39 -9.44 -5.88
CA GLN A 71 -13.26 -8.52 -7.02
C GLN A 71 -11.94 -8.72 -7.77
N ALA A 72 -10.84 -8.89 -7.06
CA ALA A 72 -9.54 -9.14 -7.67
C ALA A 72 -9.54 -10.43 -8.53
N ARG A 73 -10.20 -11.50 -8.07
CA ARG A 73 -10.35 -12.74 -8.84
C ARG A 73 -11.12 -12.53 -10.14
N VAL A 74 -12.25 -11.81 -10.07
CA VAL A 74 -13.05 -11.50 -11.27
C VAL A 74 -12.20 -10.72 -12.28
N ARG A 75 -11.57 -9.65 -11.84
CA ARG A 75 -10.74 -8.80 -12.70
C ARG A 75 -9.53 -9.54 -13.28
N ALA A 76 -8.86 -10.40 -12.50
CA ALA A 76 -7.75 -11.19 -13.00
C ALA A 76 -8.17 -12.12 -14.14
N VAL A 77 -9.35 -12.75 -14.03
CA VAL A 77 -9.93 -13.59 -15.10
C VAL A 77 -10.25 -12.75 -16.34
N GLU A 78 -10.90 -11.60 -16.18
CA GLU A 78 -11.23 -10.68 -17.27
C GLU A 78 -9.97 -10.18 -18.02
N GLU A 79 -8.90 -9.93 -17.29
CA GLU A 79 -7.62 -9.44 -17.81
C GLU A 79 -6.67 -10.57 -18.26
N GLY A 80 -7.08 -11.84 -18.09
CA GLY A 80 -6.32 -13.00 -18.52
C GLY A 80 -4.98 -13.21 -17.80
N VAL A 81 -4.90 -12.84 -16.51
CA VAL A 81 -3.71 -13.01 -15.68
C VAL A 81 -3.94 -13.99 -14.53
N GLU A 82 -2.85 -14.57 -14.04
CA GLU A 82 -2.86 -15.44 -12.87
C GLU A 82 -2.39 -14.65 -11.62
N LEU A 83 -3.21 -14.68 -10.58
CA LEU A 83 -2.89 -14.15 -9.24
C LEU A 83 -3.10 -15.25 -8.20
N ASP A 84 -2.16 -15.42 -7.27
CA ASP A 84 -2.32 -16.24 -6.07
C ASP A 84 -2.87 -15.36 -4.94
N LEU A 85 -4.21 -15.31 -4.80
CA LEU A 85 -4.90 -14.41 -3.89
C LEU A 85 -5.22 -15.11 -2.57
N ARG A 86 -4.60 -14.62 -1.50
CA ARG A 86 -4.66 -15.19 -0.15
C ARG A 86 -5.31 -14.20 0.82
N GLU A 87 -6.31 -14.67 1.58
CA GLU A 87 -6.85 -13.90 2.71
C GLU A 87 -5.86 -13.95 3.87
N GLY A 88 -5.46 -12.78 4.39
CA GLY A 88 -4.50 -12.71 5.47
C GLY A 88 -4.22 -11.31 5.96
N ASP A 89 -3.62 -11.24 7.15
CA ASP A 89 -3.13 -10.00 7.74
C ASP A 89 -1.67 -9.80 7.33
N ILE A 90 -1.34 -8.64 6.79
CA ILE A 90 0.03 -8.32 6.36
C ILE A 90 1.05 -8.32 7.52
N ARG A 91 0.59 -8.24 8.78
CA ARG A 91 1.41 -8.39 10.00
C ARG A 91 1.81 -9.83 10.28
N GLU A 92 1.18 -10.78 9.61
CA GLU A 92 1.40 -12.23 9.73
C GLU A 92 1.91 -12.85 8.41
N LEU A 93 2.51 -12.03 7.56
CA LEU A 93 3.02 -12.48 6.26
C LEU A 93 3.88 -13.74 6.40
N GLU A 94 3.47 -14.78 5.70
CA GLU A 94 4.23 -16.02 5.51
C GLU A 94 4.10 -16.47 4.06
N ILE A 95 5.24 -16.79 3.44
CA ILE A 95 5.31 -17.32 2.08
C ILE A 95 6.32 -18.48 2.04
N GLU A 96 6.09 -19.43 1.15
CA GLU A 96 6.86 -20.67 1.08
C GLU A 96 8.25 -20.44 0.49
N GLU A 97 8.33 -19.59 -0.55
CA GLU A 97 9.58 -19.27 -1.24
C GLU A 97 9.94 -17.81 -1.00
N PRO A 98 11.21 -17.49 -0.62
CA PRO A 98 11.63 -16.12 -0.36
C PRO A 98 11.46 -15.20 -1.58
N ALA A 99 10.75 -14.08 -1.39
CA ALA A 99 10.38 -13.14 -2.44
C ALA A 99 11.56 -12.32 -2.95
N GLY A 100 11.55 -12.05 -4.26
CA GLY A 100 12.44 -11.07 -4.89
C GLY A 100 11.97 -9.64 -4.71
N LEU A 101 10.64 -9.46 -4.74
CA LEU A 101 10.00 -8.18 -4.48
C LEU A 101 8.75 -8.37 -3.62
N ILE A 102 8.68 -7.62 -2.53
CA ILE A 102 7.44 -7.38 -1.77
C ILE A 102 7.10 -5.91 -1.94
N TYR A 103 5.84 -5.56 -2.22
CA TYR A 103 5.43 -4.18 -2.35
C TYR A 103 4.06 -3.94 -1.73
N CYS A 104 3.84 -2.71 -1.27
CA CYS A 104 2.60 -2.29 -0.61
C CYS A 104 2.17 -0.92 -1.15
N PRO A 105 1.41 -0.89 -2.26
CA PRO A 105 0.99 0.35 -2.90
C PRO A 105 -0.20 1.00 -2.19
N GLY A 106 -0.61 2.17 -2.68
CA GLY A 106 -1.85 2.81 -2.29
C GLY A 106 -1.89 3.30 -0.85
N ARG A 107 -0.72 3.57 -0.24
CA ARG A 107 -0.61 4.02 1.16
C ARG A 107 -1.13 3.01 2.18
N SER A 108 -1.22 1.73 1.80
CA SER A 108 -1.92 0.71 2.60
C SER A 108 -1.28 0.44 3.96
N LEU A 109 0.04 0.67 4.13
CA LEU A 109 0.69 0.59 5.44
C LEU A 109 0.17 1.62 6.46
N LEU A 110 -0.50 2.69 6.00
CA LEU A 110 -1.13 3.66 6.88
C LEU A 110 -2.38 3.13 7.59
N HIS A 111 -2.89 1.95 7.22
CA HIS A 111 -3.94 1.25 7.96
C HIS A 111 -3.42 0.53 9.21
N LEU A 112 -2.11 0.44 9.39
CA LEU A 112 -1.50 -0.11 10.60
C LEU A 112 -1.43 1.00 11.68
N PRO A 113 -2.25 0.90 12.76
CA PRO A 113 -2.48 2.03 13.65
C PRO A 113 -1.29 2.35 14.57
N THR A 114 -0.50 1.33 14.92
CA THR A 114 0.57 1.49 15.89
C THR A 114 1.94 1.23 15.30
N TRP A 115 2.96 1.81 15.95
CA TRP A 115 4.35 1.51 15.62
C TRP A 115 4.66 0.00 15.77
N ALA A 116 4.07 -0.65 16.76
CA ALA A 116 4.24 -2.10 16.98
C ALA A 116 3.65 -2.94 15.82
N ASP A 117 2.48 -2.55 15.29
CA ASP A 117 1.86 -3.21 14.13
C ASP A 117 2.75 -3.07 12.88
N ARG A 118 3.24 -1.86 12.62
CA ARG A 118 4.15 -1.59 11.50
C ARG A 118 5.46 -2.34 11.65
N ARG A 119 6.06 -2.32 12.84
CA ARG A 119 7.27 -3.08 13.15
C ARG A 119 7.07 -4.56 12.85
N ARG A 120 5.98 -5.17 13.32
CA ARG A 120 5.67 -6.57 13.06
C ARG A 120 5.56 -6.85 11.56
N CYS A 121 4.86 -6.00 10.80
CA CYS A 121 4.78 -6.13 9.34
C CYS A 121 6.18 -6.06 8.70
N PHE A 122 7.01 -5.10 9.06
CA PHE A 122 8.37 -4.94 8.51
C PHE A 122 9.28 -6.12 8.84
N GLU A 123 9.21 -6.66 10.07
CA GLU A 123 9.95 -7.86 10.49
C GLU A 123 9.52 -9.09 9.66
N ARG A 124 8.20 -9.25 9.38
CA ARG A 124 7.68 -10.33 8.52
C ARG A 124 8.10 -10.15 7.07
N VAL A 125 8.05 -8.94 6.55
CA VAL A 125 8.56 -8.61 5.20
C VAL A 125 10.05 -8.95 5.10
N ALA A 126 10.88 -8.53 6.07
CA ALA A 126 12.29 -8.85 6.08
C ALA A 126 12.56 -10.36 6.12
N ALA A 127 11.77 -11.12 6.89
CA ALA A 127 11.90 -12.59 6.95
C ALA A 127 11.52 -13.25 5.61
N ALA A 128 10.49 -12.73 4.93
CA ALA A 128 9.96 -13.27 3.68
C ALA A 128 10.81 -12.90 2.44
N LEU A 129 11.63 -11.85 2.51
CA LEU A 129 12.51 -11.47 1.40
C LEU A 129 13.71 -12.41 1.27
N ARG A 130 14.12 -12.70 0.05
CA ARG A 130 15.42 -13.32 -0.24
C ARG A 130 16.57 -12.32 0.00
N SER A 131 17.81 -12.82 0.05
CA SER A 131 18.99 -11.96 0.04
C SER A 131 18.95 -11.04 -1.19
N ASN A 132 19.16 -9.75 -1.00
CA ASN A 132 19.00 -8.69 -2.02
C ASN A 132 17.58 -8.51 -2.56
N GLY A 133 16.57 -9.14 -1.98
CA GLY A 133 15.16 -8.86 -2.28
C GLY A 133 14.79 -7.43 -1.85
N ARG A 134 13.81 -6.84 -2.55
CA ARG A 134 13.38 -5.46 -2.33
C ARG A 134 12.03 -5.41 -1.64
N PHE A 135 11.87 -4.41 -0.78
CA PHE A 135 10.57 -3.97 -0.26
C PHE A 135 10.29 -2.55 -0.71
N ALA A 136 9.14 -2.33 -1.36
CA ALA A 136 8.75 -1.01 -1.84
C ALA A 136 7.34 -0.64 -1.35
N TRP A 137 7.16 0.60 -0.90
CA TRP A 137 5.85 1.12 -0.48
C TRP A 137 5.80 2.64 -0.62
N ASN A 138 4.58 3.18 -0.58
CA ASN A 138 4.39 4.61 -0.49
C ASN A 138 3.53 5.00 0.71
N ALA A 139 3.72 6.22 1.19
CA ALA A 139 2.93 6.86 2.22
C ALA A 139 2.85 8.36 1.93
N PHE A 140 1.76 9.02 2.31
CA PHE A 140 1.75 10.48 2.18
C PHE A 140 2.72 11.12 3.19
N ALA A 141 3.39 12.19 2.76
CA ALA A 141 4.12 13.07 3.66
C ALA A 141 3.11 13.97 4.38
N PHE A 142 3.01 13.82 5.72
CA PHE A 142 2.08 14.65 6.49
C PHE A 142 2.47 16.13 6.38
N ASP A 143 1.53 16.94 5.95
CA ASP A 143 1.66 18.39 5.85
C ASP A 143 0.54 19.06 6.67
N HIS A 144 0.93 19.77 7.73
CA HIS A 144 -0.03 20.43 8.62
C HIS A 144 -0.80 21.57 7.94
N HIS A 145 -0.26 22.20 6.90
CA HIS A 145 -0.98 23.21 6.13
C HIS A 145 -2.13 22.59 5.32
N VAL A 146 -1.85 21.45 4.67
CA VAL A 146 -2.88 20.68 3.96
C VAL A 146 -3.92 20.16 4.94
N ALA A 147 -3.49 19.52 6.04
CA ALA A 147 -4.39 19.01 7.05
C ALA A 147 -5.30 20.10 7.61
N SER A 148 -4.75 21.26 7.96
CA SER A 148 -5.53 22.41 8.48
C SER A 148 -6.51 22.99 7.45
N ALA A 149 -6.18 22.91 6.16
CA ALA A 149 -7.04 23.44 5.11
C ALA A 149 -8.24 22.54 4.78
N ILE A 150 -8.10 21.23 4.96
CA ILE A 150 -9.14 20.25 4.57
C ILE A 150 -9.83 19.58 5.77
N ASP A 151 -9.37 19.82 7.02
CA ASP A 151 -9.99 19.28 8.22
C ASP A 151 -11.44 19.76 8.36
N GLY A 152 -12.36 18.80 8.48
CA GLY A 152 -13.80 19.06 8.52
C GLY A 152 -14.41 19.58 7.21
N GLN A 153 -13.65 19.67 6.13
CA GLN A 153 -14.16 20.11 4.84
C GLN A 153 -14.71 18.93 4.04
N HIS A 154 -15.87 19.13 3.43
CA HIS A 154 -16.48 18.16 2.52
C HIS A 154 -15.80 18.23 1.14
N ALA A 155 -15.62 17.06 0.52
CA ALA A 155 -15.14 16.92 -0.85
C ALA A 155 -16.03 15.94 -1.62
N ASP A 156 -16.35 16.28 -2.89
CA ASP A 156 -17.22 15.44 -3.73
C ASP A 156 -16.46 14.33 -4.47
N THR A 157 -15.14 14.45 -4.56
CA THR A 157 -14.30 13.54 -5.34
C THR A 157 -13.19 12.93 -4.49
N PRO A 158 -12.79 11.66 -4.76
CA PRO A 158 -13.32 10.71 -5.75
C PRO A 158 -14.72 10.17 -5.41
N LEU A 159 -15.14 10.20 -4.18
CA LEU A 159 -16.49 9.98 -3.66
C LEU A 159 -16.79 11.05 -2.61
N PRO A 160 -18.08 11.41 -2.38
CA PRO A 160 -18.45 12.38 -1.34
C PRO A 160 -17.97 11.95 0.05
N HIS A 161 -17.12 12.77 0.66
CA HIS A 161 -16.51 12.45 1.96
C HIS A 161 -16.07 13.71 2.73
N THR A 162 -15.81 13.52 4.02
CA THR A 162 -15.19 14.53 4.88
C THR A 162 -13.98 13.92 5.59
N ASN A 163 -12.88 14.68 5.66
CA ASN A 163 -11.67 14.28 6.37
C ASN A 163 -11.63 14.94 7.74
N TYR A 164 -11.31 14.15 8.78
CA TYR A 164 -11.11 14.64 10.15
C TYR A 164 -9.72 14.27 10.64
N TYR A 165 -8.91 15.25 11.03
CA TYR A 165 -7.55 15.05 11.49
C TYR A 165 -7.45 15.03 13.02
N SER A 166 -6.80 13.99 13.58
CA SER A 166 -6.39 13.90 14.97
C SER A 166 -4.87 13.95 15.05
N VAL A 167 -4.32 15.12 15.35
CA VAL A 167 -2.87 15.30 15.46
C VAL A 167 -2.31 14.50 16.64
N SER A 168 -3.05 14.41 17.74
CA SER A 168 -2.65 13.63 18.92
C SER A 168 -2.50 12.12 18.66
N ASP A 169 -3.27 11.61 17.69
CA ASP A 169 -3.29 10.19 17.34
C ASP A 169 -2.51 9.89 16.04
N ASN A 170 -1.95 10.93 15.40
CA ASN A 170 -1.37 10.83 14.05
C ASN A 170 -2.33 10.18 13.05
N ARG A 171 -3.62 10.57 13.09
CA ARG A 171 -4.68 9.89 12.35
C ARG A 171 -5.51 10.86 11.51
N VAL A 172 -5.90 10.42 10.32
CA VAL A 172 -6.98 11.02 9.54
C VAL A 172 -8.11 10.00 9.38
N ASP A 173 -9.31 10.39 9.72
CA ASP A 173 -10.54 9.64 9.49
C ASP A 173 -11.20 10.18 8.24
N ILE A 174 -11.45 9.30 7.26
CA ILE A 174 -12.17 9.60 6.02
C ILE A 174 -13.58 9.06 6.20
N THR A 175 -14.54 9.97 6.35
CA THR A 175 -15.95 9.60 6.54
C THR A 175 -16.73 9.90 5.28
N LEU A 176 -17.35 8.87 4.72
CA LEU A 176 -18.22 8.99 3.56
C LEU A 176 -19.60 9.49 3.96
N ASP A 177 -20.28 10.14 3.03
CA ASP A 177 -21.67 10.61 3.22
C ASP A 177 -22.66 9.48 3.48
N ASP A 178 -22.36 8.26 3.03
CA ASP A 178 -23.17 7.07 3.28
C ASP A 178 -22.89 6.35 4.62
N GLY A 179 -21.97 6.92 5.42
CA GLY A 179 -21.68 6.46 6.79
C GLY A 179 -20.49 5.52 6.94
N GLY A 180 -19.78 5.18 5.86
CA GLY A 180 -18.50 4.44 5.94
C GLY A 180 -17.38 5.32 6.50
N THR A 181 -16.57 4.80 7.42
CA THR A 181 -15.39 5.51 7.94
C THR A 181 -14.16 4.64 7.86
N GLY A 182 -13.12 5.15 7.22
CA GLY A 182 -11.78 4.56 7.18
C GLY A 182 -10.76 5.46 7.86
N SER A 183 -9.79 4.86 8.52
CA SER A 183 -8.74 5.59 9.23
C SER A 183 -7.36 5.28 8.64
N LEU A 184 -6.54 6.32 8.53
CA LEU A 184 -5.14 6.24 8.14
C LEU A 184 -4.28 6.88 9.23
N TRP A 185 -3.26 6.18 9.68
CA TRP A 185 -2.30 6.68 10.67
C TRP A 185 -1.00 7.06 9.98
N TRP A 186 -0.69 8.36 9.89
CA TRP A 186 0.55 8.79 9.26
C TRP A 186 1.78 8.52 10.15
N ALA A 187 2.92 8.49 9.51
CA ALA A 187 4.22 8.43 10.16
C ALA A 187 5.18 9.41 9.48
N THR A 188 6.13 9.91 10.25
CA THR A 188 7.20 10.76 9.73
C THR A 188 8.21 9.92 8.93
N LYS A 189 9.00 10.61 8.08
CA LYS A 189 10.13 9.97 7.38
C LYS A 189 11.04 9.20 8.34
N ASN A 190 11.34 9.78 9.51
CA ASN A 190 12.26 9.16 10.47
C ASN A 190 11.66 7.92 11.16
N GLU A 191 10.33 7.87 11.35
CA GLU A 191 9.66 6.65 11.84
C GLU A 191 9.78 5.51 10.82
N TRP A 192 9.57 5.80 9.52
CA TRP A 192 9.76 4.80 8.45
C TRP A 192 11.21 4.30 8.39
N LEU A 193 12.20 5.20 8.49
CA LEU A 193 13.62 4.82 8.54
C LEU A 193 13.96 3.98 9.78
N GLY A 194 13.38 4.33 10.94
CA GLY A 194 13.53 3.53 12.16
C GLY A 194 12.94 2.13 12.04
N LEU A 195 11.80 1.96 11.33
CA LEU A 195 11.23 0.65 11.05
C LEU A 195 12.14 -0.21 10.16
N LEU A 196 12.80 0.39 9.17
CA LEU A 196 13.80 -0.32 8.36
C LEU A 196 14.96 -0.82 9.21
N ASP A 197 15.50 0.06 10.07
CA ASP A 197 16.63 -0.27 10.95
C ASP A 197 16.32 -1.45 11.87
N VAL A 198 15.17 -1.41 12.58
CA VAL A 198 14.78 -2.48 13.50
C VAL A 198 14.43 -3.79 12.80
N ALA A 199 13.99 -3.75 11.54
CA ALA A 199 13.71 -4.93 10.73
C ALA A 199 14.96 -5.48 10.02
N GLY A 200 16.11 -4.81 10.10
CA GLY A 200 17.33 -5.20 9.40
C GLY A 200 17.28 -5.00 7.89
N LEU A 201 16.43 -4.07 7.43
CA LEU A 201 16.35 -3.63 6.04
C LEU A 201 17.18 -2.37 5.83
N ARG A 202 17.75 -2.22 4.64
CA ARG A 202 18.54 -1.04 4.26
C ARG A 202 17.80 -0.20 3.24
N LEU A 203 17.73 1.11 3.44
CA LEU A 203 17.22 2.03 2.43
C LEU A 203 18.05 1.93 1.15
N GLU A 204 17.41 1.65 0.02
CA GLU A 204 18.02 1.69 -1.31
C GLU A 204 17.70 3.03 -1.99
N ALA A 205 16.45 3.49 -1.91
CA ALA A 205 16.03 4.77 -2.46
C ALA A 205 14.83 5.35 -1.71
N LEU A 206 14.71 6.68 -1.75
CA LEU A 206 13.57 7.44 -1.25
C LEU A 206 13.27 8.58 -2.23
N TYR A 207 12.07 8.56 -2.80
CA TYR A 207 11.62 9.53 -3.78
C TYR A 207 10.43 10.33 -3.26
N GLY A 208 10.24 11.53 -3.82
CA GLY A 208 9.07 12.40 -3.60
C GLY A 208 7.94 12.17 -4.61
N GLY A 209 8.18 11.37 -5.64
CA GLY A 209 7.22 11.03 -6.69
C GLY A 209 7.53 9.71 -7.39
N PHE A 210 6.55 9.14 -8.09
CA PHE A 210 6.65 7.80 -8.71
C PHE A 210 7.48 7.76 -10.00
N ALA A 211 7.82 8.90 -10.59
CA ALA A 211 8.76 8.97 -11.71
C ALA A 211 10.23 9.09 -11.24
N GLY A 212 10.48 8.93 -9.93
CA GLY A 212 11.82 8.98 -9.35
C GLY A 212 12.25 10.41 -8.97
N GLU A 213 11.31 11.32 -8.79
CA GLU A 213 11.57 12.69 -8.38
C GLU A 213 12.24 12.71 -7.00
N PRO A 214 13.23 13.60 -6.80
CA PRO A 214 13.86 13.77 -5.50
C PRO A 214 12.83 14.15 -4.42
N LEU A 215 13.01 13.64 -3.21
CA LEU A 215 12.24 14.09 -2.06
C LEU A 215 12.70 15.51 -1.66
N ASP A 216 11.76 16.45 -1.64
CA ASP A 216 11.97 17.84 -1.23
C ASP A 216 10.82 18.33 -0.31
N ASP A 217 10.83 19.63 0.04
CA ASP A 217 9.85 20.21 0.95
C ASP A 217 8.45 20.35 0.33
N ASP A 218 8.32 20.29 -1.00
CA ASP A 218 7.05 20.32 -1.72
C ASP A 218 6.46 18.93 -1.98
N SER A 219 7.22 17.88 -1.68
CA SER A 219 6.80 16.48 -1.89
C SER A 219 5.61 16.11 -1.00
N ARG A 220 4.60 15.48 -1.59
CA ARG A 220 3.38 15.02 -0.90
C ARG A 220 3.37 13.51 -0.63
N GLU A 221 4.35 12.81 -1.16
CA GLU A 221 4.52 11.36 -1.01
C GLU A 221 5.94 11.03 -0.56
N TYR A 222 6.04 9.97 0.24
CA TYR A 222 7.26 9.20 0.44
C TYR A 222 7.14 7.92 -0.37
N ILE A 223 8.09 7.65 -1.24
CA ILE A 223 8.17 6.42 -2.01
C ILE A 223 9.47 5.73 -1.66
N PHE A 224 9.37 4.70 -0.85
CA PHE A 224 10.51 3.96 -0.31
C PHE A 224 10.80 2.73 -1.15
N VAL A 225 12.07 2.47 -1.35
CA VAL A 225 12.63 1.18 -1.78
C VAL A 225 13.69 0.78 -0.77
N ALA A 226 13.53 -0.38 -0.17
CA ALA A 226 14.48 -0.93 0.77
C ALA A 226 14.95 -2.31 0.29
N ARG A 227 16.06 -2.77 0.80
CA ARG A 227 16.70 -4.03 0.46
C ARG A 227 17.02 -4.85 1.71
N ARG A 228 16.85 -6.16 1.62
CA ARG A 228 17.33 -7.10 2.63
C ARG A 228 18.84 -7.28 2.55
#